data_aad0cd75ecc45ef0a1f02bf2fe4842ff
#
_entry.id   aad0cd75ecc45ef0a1f02bf2fe4842ff
#
_cell.length_a   1.000
_cell.length_b   1.000
_cell.length_c   1.000
_cell.angle_alpha   90.00
_cell.angle_beta   90.00
_cell.angle_gamma   90.00
#
_symmetry.space_group_name_H-M   'P 1'
#
loop_
_entity.id
_entity.type
_entity.pdbx_description
1 polymer ?
#
loop_
_entity_poly.entity_id
_entity_poly.type
_entity_poly.pdbx_seq_one_letter_code
_entity_poly.pdbx_strand_id
1 'polypeptide(L)'
;QNIAPDSYFIERFTPRCETFEVMYSGNSAQRVDIVLLPEGYGAGERAKFESACRTFADEFFSYSPYKENAARFNVRAVWAPSDDSGVTIPGENVWRNTACGASFYTFDSERYQMVTDFQRLRDMAAHVPYDYIYVLSNTQKYGGGGIFNFYGISAAHHPTRTGKIHVHEFGHLLLGLGDEYVGTTSYD
;
A
#
# COMPACT_ATOMS: atom_id res chain seq x y z
N GLN A 1 20.40 -2.77 20.49
CA GLN A 1 21.28 -1.61 20.47
C GLN A 1 20.47 -0.39 20.86
N ASN A 2 20.80 0.29 21.94
CA ASN A 2 20.14 1.54 22.33
C ASN A 2 20.68 2.67 21.44
N ILE A 3 19.81 3.24 20.64
CA ILE A 3 20.12 4.40 19.79
C ILE A 3 19.75 5.67 20.59
N ALA A 4 20.71 6.53 20.86
CA ALA A 4 20.45 7.81 21.52
C ALA A 4 19.78 8.78 20.52
N PRO A 5 18.59 9.31 20.81
CA PRO A 5 17.86 10.18 19.87
C PRO A 5 18.59 11.47 19.49
N ASP A 6 19.56 11.89 20.31
CA ASP A 6 20.35 13.10 20.12
C ASP A 6 21.75 12.81 19.53
N SER A 7 21.98 11.61 19.01
CA SER A 7 23.23 11.26 18.33
C SER A 7 23.42 12.14 17.08
N TYR A 8 24.66 12.60 16.88
CA TYR A 8 25.04 13.39 15.70
C TYR A 8 24.68 12.75 14.35
N PHE A 9 24.60 11.41 14.31
CA PHE A 9 24.29 10.65 13.10
C PHE A 9 22.79 10.39 12.92
N ILE A 10 21.92 10.91 13.80
CA ILE A 10 20.48 10.79 13.67
C ILE A 10 19.91 12.10 13.15
N GLU A 11 19.45 12.06 11.92
CA GLU A 11 18.69 13.16 11.35
C GLU A 11 17.24 13.11 11.87
N ARG A 12 16.75 14.23 12.41
CA ARG A 12 15.36 14.32 12.86
C ARG A 12 14.48 14.51 11.65
N PHE A 13 13.62 13.54 11.40
CA PHE A 13 12.62 13.62 10.33
C PHE A 13 11.62 14.76 10.62
N THR A 14 11.47 15.65 9.66
CA THR A 14 10.41 16.67 9.69
C THR A 14 9.26 16.21 8.83
N PRO A 15 8.08 15.93 9.40
CA PRO A 15 6.90 15.53 8.64
C PRO A 15 6.55 16.58 7.57
N ARG A 16 6.40 16.15 6.32
CA ARG A 16 6.02 17.00 5.18
C ARG A 16 4.64 16.66 4.63
N CYS A 17 4.12 15.48 4.99
CA CYS A 17 2.84 14.98 4.54
C CYS A 17 1.83 15.02 5.68
N GLU A 18 0.57 15.27 5.34
CA GLU A 18 -0.52 15.14 6.28
C GLU A 18 -0.83 13.67 6.55
N THR A 19 -1.27 13.36 7.76
CA THR A 19 -1.61 11.99 8.18
C THR A 19 -2.98 11.94 8.81
N PHE A 20 -3.65 10.80 8.73
CA PHE A 20 -4.94 10.61 9.39
C PHE A 20 -5.12 9.15 9.84
N GLU A 21 -5.93 8.98 10.88
CA GLU A 21 -6.31 7.65 11.37
C GLU A 21 -7.49 7.12 10.56
N VAL A 22 -7.37 5.88 10.07
CA VAL A 22 -8.45 5.12 9.41
C VAL A 22 -9.12 4.22 10.44
N MET A 23 -8.32 3.51 11.23
CA MET A 23 -8.77 2.67 12.34
C MET A 23 -7.73 2.69 13.46
N TYR A 24 -8.18 2.91 14.70
CA TYR A 24 -7.32 2.89 15.87
C TYR A 24 -7.84 1.94 16.94
N SER A 25 -7.03 0.97 17.30
CA SER A 25 -7.38 -0.08 18.28
C SER A 25 -6.49 -0.05 19.54
N GLY A 26 -5.49 0.83 19.58
CA GLY A 26 -4.64 1.00 20.75
C GLY A 26 -3.18 1.35 20.42
N ASN A 27 -2.35 1.31 21.48
CA ASN A 27 -0.94 1.71 21.39
C ASN A 27 -0.16 0.84 20.37
N SER A 28 0.59 1.47 19.47
CA SER A 28 1.42 0.84 18.44
C SER A 28 2.40 -0.21 19.00
N ALA A 29 2.91 -0.03 20.22
CA ALA A 29 3.76 -1.04 20.86
C ALA A 29 3.06 -2.39 21.14
N GLN A 30 1.74 -2.47 20.97
CA GLN A 30 0.91 -3.64 21.26
C GLN A 30 -0.03 -4.00 20.10
N ARG A 31 0.12 -3.36 18.96
CA ARG A 31 -0.72 -3.55 17.78
C ARG A 31 0.15 -3.71 16.54
N VAL A 32 -0.42 -4.28 15.52
CA VAL A 32 0.14 -4.29 14.17
C VAL A 32 -0.31 -3.01 13.49
N ASP A 33 0.62 -2.19 13.08
CA ASP A 33 0.36 -0.92 12.43
C ASP A 33 0.50 -1.05 10.91
N ILE A 34 -0.60 -0.81 10.17
CA ILE A 34 -0.61 -0.74 8.71
C ILE A 34 -0.64 0.74 8.31
N VAL A 35 0.30 1.16 7.45
CA VAL A 35 0.24 2.46 6.80
C VAL A 35 -0.28 2.32 5.37
N LEU A 36 -1.30 3.11 5.04
CA LEU A 36 -1.86 3.22 3.68
C LEU A 36 -1.23 4.43 2.99
N LEU A 37 -0.69 4.18 1.79
CA LEU A 37 -0.06 5.20 0.97
C LEU A 37 -0.82 5.39 -0.36
N PRO A 38 -0.97 6.65 -0.85
CA PRO A 38 -1.62 6.94 -2.12
C PRO A 38 -0.67 6.70 -3.28
N GLU A 39 -1.17 6.14 -4.36
CA GLU A 39 -0.45 6.05 -5.63
C GLU A 39 -1.36 6.48 -6.77
N GLY A 40 -0.95 7.52 -7.51
CA GLY A 40 -1.72 8.06 -8.62
C GLY A 40 -2.95 8.88 -8.21
N TYR A 41 -3.00 9.41 -6.99
CA TYR A 41 -4.01 10.38 -6.57
C TYR A 41 -3.45 11.79 -6.71
N GLY A 42 -4.01 12.59 -7.60
CA GLY A 42 -3.65 14.00 -7.75
C GLY A 42 -4.10 14.86 -6.56
N ALA A 43 -3.58 16.09 -6.46
CA ALA A 43 -3.83 16.99 -5.32
C ALA A 43 -5.33 17.23 -5.03
N GLY A 44 -6.19 17.22 -6.04
CA GLY A 44 -7.66 17.36 -5.89
C GLY A 44 -8.39 16.08 -5.51
N GLU A 45 -7.71 14.93 -5.39
CA GLU A 45 -8.36 13.62 -5.17
C GLU A 45 -8.23 13.11 -3.73
N ARG A 46 -7.91 13.99 -2.78
CA ARG A 46 -7.77 13.63 -1.36
C ARG A 46 -8.99 12.88 -0.82
N ALA A 47 -10.19 13.41 -1.04
CA ALA A 47 -11.42 12.77 -0.56
C ALA A 47 -11.64 11.37 -1.16
N LYS A 48 -11.21 11.17 -2.42
CA LYS A 48 -11.23 9.86 -3.08
C LYS A 48 -10.28 8.88 -2.40
N PHE A 49 -9.06 9.32 -2.07
CA PHE A 49 -8.10 8.50 -1.34
C PHE A 49 -8.60 8.16 0.07
N GLU A 50 -9.13 9.14 0.82
CA GLU A 50 -9.72 8.89 2.14
C GLU A 50 -10.85 7.86 2.09
N SER A 51 -11.69 7.95 1.05
CA SER A 51 -12.75 6.95 0.81
C SER A 51 -12.16 5.57 0.52
N ALA A 52 -11.11 5.49 -0.31
CA ALA A 52 -10.42 4.23 -0.61
C ALA A 52 -9.79 3.60 0.66
N CYS A 53 -9.22 4.43 1.55
CA CYS A 53 -8.68 3.94 2.82
C CYS A 53 -9.75 3.34 3.73
N ARG A 54 -10.94 3.96 3.81
CA ARG A 54 -12.07 3.41 4.58
C ARG A 54 -12.57 2.11 3.96
N THR A 55 -12.75 2.09 2.64
CA THR A 55 -13.14 0.87 1.91
C THR A 55 -12.13 -0.25 2.12
N PHE A 56 -10.83 0.06 2.08
CA PHE A 56 -9.79 -0.93 2.40
C PHE A 56 -10.01 -1.53 3.79
N ALA A 57 -10.18 -0.72 4.82
CA ALA A 57 -10.37 -1.21 6.18
C ALA A 57 -11.64 -2.06 6.32
N ASP A 58 -12.78 -1.59 5.80
CA ASP A 58 -14.06 -2.29 5.86
C ASP A 58 -14.00 -3.64 5.16
N GLU A 59 -13.43 -3.71 3.97
CA GLU A 59 -13.31 -4.92 3.18
C GLU A 59 -12.25 -5.86 3.76
N PHE A 60 -11.05 -5.38 4.09
CA PHE A 60 -9.95 -6.18 4.62
C PHE A 60 -10.34 -6.89 5.92
N PHE A 61 -10.95 -6.16 6.85
CA PHE A 61 -11.42 -6.73 8.12
C PHE A 61 -12.77 -7.43 8.02
N SER A 62 -13.33 -7.61 6.84
CA SER A 62 -14.48 -8.51 6.63
C SER A 62 -14.07 -9.97 6.42
N TYR A 63 -12.81 -10.24 6.11
CA TYR A 63 -12.28 -11.58 5.83
C TYR A 63 -11.55 -12.19 7.02
N SER A 64 -11.77 -13.48 7.27
CA SER A 64 -10.93 -14.27 8.19
C SER A 64 -9.51 -14.46 7.60
N PRO A 65 -8.46 -14.47 8.44
CA PRO A 65 -8.47 -14.35 9.91
C PRO A 65 -8.44 -12.90 10.43
N TYR A 66 -8.45 -11.89 9.56
CA TYR A 66 -8.32 -10.47 9.94
C TYR A 66 -9.54 -9.97 10.69
N LYS A 67 -10.74 -10.45 10.31
CA LYS A 67 -12.01 -10.11 10.96
C LYS A 67 -11.99 -10.35 12.46
N GLU A 68 -11.58 -11.53 12.88
CA GLU A 68 -11.55 -11.95 14.28
C GLU A 68 -10.42 -11.26 15.05
N ASN A 69 -9.43 -10.74 14.34
CA ASN A 69 -8.25 -10.10 14.90
C ASN A 69 -8.22 -8.57 14.68
N ALA A 70 -9.30 -7.97 14.18
CA ALA A 70 -9.34 -6.54 13.84
C ALA A 70 -8.86 -5.62 14.98
N ALA A 71 -9.22 -5.95 16.24
CA ALA A 71 -8.78 -5.21 17.41
C ALA A 71 -7.26 -5.28 17.69
N ARG A 72 -6.50 -6.06 16.94
CA ARG A 72 -5.03 -6.13 17.03
C ARG A 72 -4.33 -5.22 16.04
N PHE A 73 -5.06 -4.52 15.20
CA PHE A 73 -4.52 -3.67 14.13
C PHE A 73 -4.83 -2.20 14.37
N ASN A 74 -3.91 -1.34 13.96
CA ASN A 74 -4.17 0.05 13.64
C ASN A 74 -3.97 0.24 12.14
N VAL A 75 -4.75 1.13 11.54
CA VAL A 75 -4.59 1.54 10.15
C VAL A 75 -4.50 3.06 10.10
N ARG A 76 -3.41 3.57 9.57
CA ARG A 76 -3.18 4.99 9.35
C ARG A 76 -2.91 5.25 7.89
N ALA A 77 -3.11 6.47 7.47
CA ALA A 77 -2.84 6.88 6.10
C ALA A 77 -1.98 8.13 6.07
N VAL A 78 -1.18 8.23 5.02
CA VAL A 78 -0.37 9.40 4.73
C VAL A 78 -0.88 10.00 3.42
N TRP A 79 -1.15 11.30 3.40
CA TRP A 79 -1.54 12.01 2.20
C TRP A 79 -0.32 12.61 1.50
N ALA A 80 0.06 12.02 0.38
CA ALA A 80 1.15 12.48 -0.49
C ALA A 80 0.65 12.45 -1.94
N PRO A 81 0.17 13.58 -2.49
CA PRO A 81 -0.39 13.60 -3.83
C PRO A 81 0.65 13.33 -4.91
N SER A 82 0.21 12.66 -5.98
CA SER A 82 0.96 12.49 -7.23
C SER A 82 0.81 13.73 -8.11
N ASP A 83 1.77 13.94 -9.02
CA ASP A 83 1.65 14.98 -10.05
C ASP A 83 0.55 14.63 -11.05
N ASP A 84 0.48 13.34 -11.44
CA ASP A 84 -0.56 12.81 -12.33
C ASP A 84 -1.58 11.94 -11.60
N SER A 85 -2.83 12.00 -12.05
CA SER A 85 -3.88 11.06 -11.64
C SER A 85 -3.81 9.76 -12.45
N GLY A 86 -4.06 8.62 -11.80
CA GLY A 86 -3.94 7.29 -12.39
C GLY A 86 -2.53 6.71 -12.25
N VAL A 87 -2.29 5.58 -12.89
CA VAL A 87 -1.03 4.82 -12.78
C VAL A 87 -0.44 4.53 -14.14
N THR A 88 0.86 4.21 -14.19
CA THR A 88 1.55 3.83 -15.41
C THR A 88 1.13 2.44 -15.87
N ILE A 89 0.75 2.31 -17.14
CA ILE A 89 0.33 1.06 -17.80
C ILE A 89 1.06 0.96 -19.14
N PRO A 90 2.30 0.44 -19.17
CA PRO A 90 3.14 0.42 -20.38
C PRO A 90 2.47 -0.26 -21.58
N GLY A 91 1.78 -1.38 -21.37
CA GLY A 91 1.07 -2.10 -22.41
C GLY A 91 -0.07 -1.31 -23.08
N GLU A 92 -0.55 -0.25 -22.43
CA GLU A 92 -1.56 0.67 -22.97
C GLU A 92 -0.94 2.01 -23.40
N ASN A 93 0.40 2.12 -23.40
CA ASN A 93 1.14 3.36 -23.66
C ASN A 93 0.70 4.53 -22.75
N VAL A 94 0.33 4.23 -21.50
CA VAL A 94 -0.03 5.22 -20.48
C VAL A 94 1.14 5.39 -19.51
N TRP A 95 1.63 6.62 -19.40
CA TRP A 95 2.74 6.99 -18.52
C TRP A 95 2.29 8.08 -17.57
N ARG A 96 2.61 7.92 -16.27
CA ARG A 96 2.19 8.84 -15.18
C ARG A 96 3.35 9.12 -14.25
N ASN A 97 3.48 10.36 -13.83
CA ASN A 97 4.40 10.78 -12.76
C ASN A 97 3.64 10.71 -11.43
N THR A 98 3.90 9.64 -10.67
CA THR A 98 3.14 9.32 -9.48
C THR A 98 3.99 9.29 -8.22
N ALA A 99 3.36 9.22 -7.05
CA ALA A 99 4.00 9.37 -5.74
C ALA A 99 5.12 8.34 -5.51
N CYS A 100 4.93 7.08 -5.89
CA CYS A 100 5.94 6.01 -5.75
C CYS A 100 6.40 5.43 -7.09
N GLY A 101 5.93 5.97 -8.22
CA GLY A 101 6.28 5.49 -9.55
C GLY A 101 5.78 4.07 -9.82
N ALA A 102 4.59 3.69 -9.34
CA ALA A 102 4.09 2.34 -9.58
C ALA A 102 3.69 2.12 -11.05
N SER A 103 4.02 0.94 -11.54
CA SER A 103 3.76 0.52 -12.92
C SER A 103 3.18 -0.88 -12.96
N PHE A 104 2.21 -1.08 -13.83
CA PHE A 104 1.80 -2.40 -14.29
C PHE A 104 2.85 -3.04 -15.23
N TYR A 105 2.61 -4.25 -15.65
CA TYR A 105 3.52 -5.04 -16.53
C TYR A 105 4.89 -5.34 -15.91
N THR A 106 5.02 -5.32 -14.61
CA THR A 106 6.22 -5.83 -13.93
C THR A 106 6.33 -7.34 -14.18
N PHE A 107 7.55 -7.83 -14.46
CA PHE A 107 7.83 -9.23 -14.84
C PHE A 107 7.01 -9.70 -16.06
N ASP A 108 6.78 -8.83 -17.03
CA ASP A 108 5.99 -9.10 -18.23
C ASP A 108 4.55 -9.59 -17.97
N SER A 109 4.07 -9.41 -16.76
CA SER A 109 2.70 -9.78 -16.35
C SER A 109 1.80 -8.55 -16.30
N GLU A 110 0.75 -8.58 -17.13
CA GLU A 110 -0.19 -7.45 -17.27
C GLU A 110 -0.79 -6.98 -15.94
N ARG A 111 -1.01 -7.87 -14.99
CA ARG A 111 -1.66 -7.59 -13.71
C ARG A 111 -0.70 -7.26 -12.58
N TYR A 112 0.60 -7.58 -12.72
CA TYR A 112 1.56 -7.24 -11.67
C TYR A 112 1.83 -5.75 -11.66
N GLN A 113 1.59 -5.14 -10.49
CA GLN A 113 1.85 -3.74 -10.24
C GLN A 113 2.90 -3.63 -9.13
N MET A 114 3.99 -2.92 -9.41
CA MET A 114 5.08 -2.76 -8.43
C MET A 114 5.53 -1.29 -8.39
N VAL A 115 5.98 -0.87 -7.21
CA VAL A 115 6.60 0.44 -6.99
C VAL A 115 8.01 0.45 -7.53
N THR A 116 8.47 1.56 -8.09
CA THR A 116 9.85 1.73 -8.59
C THR A 116 10.69 2.64 -7.68
N ASP A 117 10.09 3.58 -6.97
CA ASP A 117 10.80 4.48 -6.04
C ASP A 117 10.62 4.02 -4.57
N PHE A 118 11.47 3.08 -4.17
CA PHE A 118 11.44 2.53 -2.80
C PHE A 118 11.87 3.53 -1.73
N GLN A 119 12.65 4.55 -2.07
CA GLN A 119 13.05 5.58 -1.13
C GLN A 119 11.85 6.46 -0.80
N ARG A 120 11.17 6.99 -1.81
CA ARG A 120 9.94 7.78 -1.61
C ARG A 120 8.86 6.99 -0.88
N LEU A 121 8.70 5.70 -1.19
CA LEU A 121 7.78 4.80 -0.48
C LEU A 121 8.05 4.81 1.03
N ARG A 122 9.30 4.62 1.43
CA ARG A 122 9.70 4.59 2.84
C ARG A 122 9.64 5.96 3.51
N ASP A 123 10.04 7.02 2.79
CA ASP A 123 9.96 8.39 3.28
C ASP A 123 8.51 8.79 3.58
N MET A 124 7.56 8.41 2.73
CA MET A 124 6.14 8.61 2.98
C MET A 124 5.66 7.79 4.19
N ALA A 125 5.98 6.50 4.24
CA ALA A 125 5.56 5.64 5.34
C ALA A 125 6.07 6.11 6.70
N ALA A 126 7.27 6.71 6.75
CA ALA A 126 7.91 7.19 7.97
C ALA A 126 7.15 8.32 8.71
N HIS A 127 6.07 8.88 8.12
CA HIS A 127 5.24 9.90 8.77
C HIS A 127 4.37 9.36 9.90
N VAL A 128 4.16 8.06 9.97
CA VAL A 128 3.37 7.38 11.02
C VAL A 128 4.09 6.12 11.51
N PRO A 129 3.80 5.60 12.69
CA PRO A 129 4.22 4.26 13.09
C PRO A 129 3.67 3.22 12.12
N TYR A 130 4.50 2.27 11.67
CA TYR A 130 4.07 1.18 10.79
C TYR A 130 4.92 -0.08 10.98
N ASP A 131 4.29 -1.23 10.85
CA ASP A 131 4.92 -2.54 10.65
C ASP A 131 4.85 -2.94 9.17
N TYR A 132 3.73 -2.60 8.51
CA TYR A 132 3.47 -2.94 7.12
C TYR A 132 3.04 -1.74 6.30
N ILE A 133 3.63 -1.63 5.09
CA ILE A 133 3.28 -0.60 4.10
C ILE A 133 2.30 -1.22 3.10
N TYR A 134 1.17 -0.56 2.87
CA TYR A 134 0.23 -0.96 1.83
C TYR A 134 -0.13 0.23 0.93
N VAL A 135 0.05 0.07 -0.38
CA VAL A 135 -0.16 1.13 -1.36
C VAL A 135 -1.52 0.92 -2.04
N LEU A 136 -2.36 1.94 -2.01
CA LEU A 136 -3.63 1.97 -2.71
C LEU A 136 -3.48 2.73 -4.02
N SER A 137 -3.56 2.03 -5.15
CA SER A 137 -3.39 2.65 -6.46
C SER A 137 -4.72 3.13 -7.05
N ASN A 138 -4.71 4.35 -7.57
CA ASN A 138 -5.86 5.04 -8.17
C ASN A 138 -6.18 4.48 -9.55
N THR A 139 -6.66 3.26 -9.61
CA THR A 139 -7.02 2.58 -10.86
C THR A 139 -8.18 1.63 -10.67
N GLN A 140 -8.92 1.40 -11.76
CA GLN A 140 -9.92 0.34 -11.86
C GLN A 140 -9.36 -0.93 -12.52
N LYS A 141 -8.16 -0.86 -13.11
CA LYS A 141 -7.51 -2.02 -13.71
C LYS A 141 -7.16 -3.03 -12.61
N TYR A 142 -7.61 -4.28 -12.78
CA TYR A 142 -7.29 -5.37 -11.87
C TYR A 142 -5.78 -5.61 -11.80
N GLY A 143 -5.25 -5.65 -10.60
CA GLY A 143 -3.87 -6.05 -10.36
C GLY A 143 -3.34 -5.55 -9.02
N GLY A 144 -2.20 -6.05 -8.68
CA GLY A 144 -1.50 -5.77 -7.45
C GLY A 144 -0.15 -6.46 -7.42
N GLY A 145 0.43 -6.51 -6.24
CA GLY A 145 1.66 -7.21 -5.95
C GLY A 145 1.99 -7.12 -4.46
N GLY A 146 2.64 -8.13 -3.92
CA GLY A 146 3.08 -8.14 -2.53
C GLY A 146 4.49 -8.68 -2.40
N ILE A 147 5.36 -7.97 -1.69
CA ILE A 147 6.72 -8.43 -1.38
C ILE A 147 6.79 -8.71 0.11
N PHE A 148 7.15 -9.94 0.45
CA PHE A 148 7.28 -10.38 1.84
C PHE A 148 8.11 -9.41 2.67
N ASN A 149 7.55 -9.00 3.81
CA ASN A 149 8.16 -8.10 4.79
C ASN A 149 8.65 -6.76 4.21
N PHE A 150 8.00 -6.29 3.13
CA PHE A 150 8.38 -5.02 2.53
C PHE A 150 7.15 -4.14 2.26
N TYR A 151 6.38 -4.39 1.20
CA TYR A 151 5.13 -3.67 0.91
C TYR A 151 4.17 -4.50 0.09
N GLY A 152 2.88 -4.14 0.16
CA GLY A 152 1.85 -4.60 -0.77
C GLY A 152 1.28 -3.42 -1.55
N ILE A 153 0.76 -3.69 -2.73
CA ILE A 153 0.09 -2.70 -3.58
C ILE A 153 -1.10 -3.35 -4.29
N SER A 154 -2.19 -2.63 -4.44
CA SER A 154 -3.32 -3.10 -5.25
C SER A 154 -4.19 -1.98 -5.77
N ALA A 155 -4.96 -2.30 -6.81
CA ALA A 155 -5.99 -1.42 -7.38
C ALA A 155 -7.09 -1.13 -6.34
N ALA A 156 -7.27 0.15 -6.00
CA ALA A 156 -8.23 0.58 -4.97
C ALA A 156 -9.67 0.77 -5.48
N HIS A 157 -9.89 0.76 -6.79
CA HIS A 157 -11.18 1.10 -7.39
C HIS A 157 -11.72 0.04 -8.37
N HIS A 158 -11.22 -1.21 -8.26
CA HIS A 158 -11.77 -2.29 -9.07
C HIS A 158 -13.24 -2.57 -8.66
N PRO A 159 -14.19 -2.62 -9.59
CA PRO A 159 -15.62 -2.58 -9.26
C PRO A 159 -16.15 -3.78 -8.47
N THR A 160 -15.44 -4.92 -8.45
CA THR A 160 -15.99 -6.16 -7.87
C THR A 160 -15.00 -6.99 -7.05
N ARG A 161 -13.74 -6.59 -6.94
CA ARG A 161 -12.69 -7.47 -6.36
C ARG A 161 -11.71 -6.80 -5.42
N THR A 162 -11.94 -5.55 -5.00
CA THR A 162 -10.99 -4.80 -4.17
C THR A 162 -10.62 -5.53 -2.89
N GLY A 163 -11.57 -5.94 -2.08
CA GLY A 163 -11.30 -6.62 -0.82
C GLY A 163 -10.53 -7.93 -0.96
N LYS A 164 -10.83 -8.73 -1.99
CA LYS A 164 -10.10 -9.98 -2.25
C LYS A 164 -8.66 -9.74 -2.68
N ILE A 165 -8.42 -8.69 -3.51
CA ILE A 165 -7.07 -8.31 -3.90
C ILE A 165 -6.28 -7.84 -2.67
N HIS A 166 -6.87 -6.99 -1.84
CA HIS A 166 -6.20 -6.48 -0.63
C HIS A 166 -5.75 -7.62 0.29
N VAL A 167 -6.63 -8.57 0.56
CA VAL A 167 -6.32 -9.73 1.43
C VAL A 167 -5.27 -10.64 0.79
N HIS A 168 -5.34 -10.86 -0.52
CA HIS A 168 -4.40 -11.68 -1.27
C HIS A 168 -2.99 -11.08 -1.22
N GLU A 169 -2.82 -9.83 -1.62
CA GLU A 169 -1.51 -9.15 -1.61
C GLU A 169 -0.95 -8.98 -0.18
N PHE A 170 -1.83 -8.80 0.80
CA PHE A 170 -1.40 -8.75 2.20
C PHE A 170 -0.94 -10.12 2.72
N GLY A 171 -1.46 -11.21 2.17
CA GLY A 171 -0.99 -12.57 2.46
C GLY A 171 0.47 -12.77 2.02
N HIS A 172 0.84 -12.28 0.84
CA HIS A 172 2.23 -12.26 0.40
C HIS A 172 3.09 -11.38 1.31
N LEU A 173 2.62 -10.18 1.62
CA LEU A 173 3.33 -9.19 2.43
C LEU A 173 3.60 -9.69 3.86
N LEU A 174 2.58 -10.19 4.55
CA LEU A 174 2.64 -10.54 5.98
C LEU A 174 3.30 -11.91 6.20
N LEU A 175 2.94 -12.90 5.39
CA LEU A 175 3.25 -14.31 5.64
C LEU A 175 4.17 -14.93 4.58
N GLY A 176 4.45 -14.21 3.49
CA GLY A 176 5.22 -14.75 2.37
C GLY A 176 4.51 -15.93 1.70
N LEU A 177 3.18 -15.91 1.68
CA LEU A 177 2.40 -16.97 1.02
C LEU A 177 2.67 -16.93 -0.48
N GLY A 178 2.82 -18.11 -1.09
CA GLY A 178 2.88 -18.25 -2.54
C GLY A 178 1.49 -18.26 -3.17
N ASP A 179 1.43 -17.96 -4.47
CA ASP A 179 0.22 -18.16 -5.26
C ASP A 179 -0.07 -19.65 -5.44
N GLU A 180 -1.29 -20.06 -5.12
CA GLU A 180 -1.74 -21.46 -5.27
C GLU A 180 -2.46 -21.73 -6.60
N TYR A 181 -2.59 -20.73 -7.47
CA TYR A 181 -3.15 -20.92 -8.81
C TYR A 181 -2.06 -21.23 -9.82
N VAL A 182 -2.36 -22.11 -10.77
CA VAL A 182 -1.46 -22.43 -11.87
C VAL A 182 -1.70 -21.41 -12.99
N GLY A 183 -0.69 -20.58 -13.27
CA GLY A 183 -0.69 -19.73 -14.44
C GLY A 183 -0.48 -20.57 -15.71
N THR A 184 -1.05 -20.16 -16.84
CA THR A 184 -0.84 -20.82 -18.14
C THR A 184 0.54 -20.54 -18.76
N THR A 185 1.39 -19.76 -18.12
CA THR A 185 2.77 -19.50 -18.51
C THR A 185 3.69 -20.47 -17.79
N SER A 186 4.10 -21.54 -18.47
CA SER A 186 5.29 -22.30 -18.09
C SER A 186 6.49 -21.38 -18.24
N TYR A 187 7.26 -21.19 -17.17
CA TYR A 187 8.61 -20.67 -17.27
C TYR A 187 9.46 -21.85 -17.74
N ASP A 188 9.87 -21.86 -19.03
CA ASP A 188 10.90 -22.73 -19.56
C ASP A 188 12.29 -22.17 -19.22
#